data_5896048975f13f11423754cec14c9141
#
_entry.id   5896048975f13f11423754cec14c9141
#
_cell.length_a   1.000
_cell.length_b   1.000
_cell.length_c   1.000
_cell.angle_alpha   90.00
_cell.angle_beta   90.00
_cell.angle_gamma   90.00
#
_symmetry.space_group_name_H-M   'P 1'
#
loop_
_entity.id
_entity.type
_entity.pdbx_description
1 polymer ?
#
loop_
_entity_poly.entity_id
_entity_poly.type
_entity_poly.pdbx_seq_one_letter_code
_entity_poly.pdbx_strand_id
1 'polypeptide(L)'
;MKTLFLALVSIIFGTQSFTQDQKPNSLLWKVYGKDVKDTSYLFGTIHVIDKKNFVLKDKVKRCFKKSEALVTEVSLDIPDSSKRSMATMAMYPQRKTVKDYLSVEDYAYFHSYLVDSLSINSLKVKIYEMMRPFFLESIVVVEQLGKTESYEQRFVKMAKKKDKLALETIEEQMAIVNGNGNIEQQLKQLVADAKSGKLNANKEFRTMVNMYCNEDLDALYTYITNEMEDPSNQETGVSKAALLDNRNQKWIPQLSKWMSSKQLFIAVGAGHLAGEMGVINLLKQAGYQVEPVYY
;
A
#
# COMPACT_ATOMS: atom_id res chain seq x y z
N MET A 1 -55.30 -53.00 19.69
CA MET A 1 -55.24 -53.01 18.27
C MET A 1 -55.70 -51.65 17.79
N LYS A 2 -54.76 -50.73 17.68
CA LYS A 2 -55.01 -49.36 17.21
C LYS A 2 -53.95 -49.04 16.16
N THR A 3 -54.34 -48.98 14.92
CA THR A 3 -53.54 -48.57 13.77
C THR A 3 -53.40 -47.11 13.80
N LEU A 4 -52.14 -46.64 13.88
CA LEU A 4 -51.74 -45.23 13.85
C LEU A 4 -51.39 -44.87 12.40
N PHE A 5 -52.15 -43.97 11.82
CA PHE A 5 -51.88 -43.37 10.51
C PHE A 5 -50.80 -42.28 10.67
N LEU A 6 -49.65 -42.48 10.11
CA LEU A 6 -48.62 -41.44 10.00
C LEU A 6 -48.78 -40.72 8.68
N ALA A 7 -49.24 -39.48 8.72
CA ALA A 7 -49.23 -38.57 7.58
C ALA A 7 -47.81 -38.02 7.38
N LEU A 8 -47.22 -38.36 6.24
CA LEU A 8 -45.94 -37.83 5.80
C LEU A 8 -46.15 -36.42 5.22
N VAL A 9 -45.83 -35.39 5.98
CA VAL A 9 -45.73 -34.02 5.45
C VAL A 9 -44.33 -33.84 4.88
N SER A 10 -44.22 -33.89 3.56
CA SER A 10 -42.98 -33.55 2.84
C SER A 10 -42.81 -32.04 2.84
N ILE A 11 -42.02 -31.50 3.77
CA ILE A 11 -41.55 -30.12 3.74
C ILE A 11 -40.43 -30.05 2.69
N ILE A 12 -40.76 -29.52 1.52
CA ILE A 12 -39.78 -29.16 0.51
C ILE A 12 -39.07 -27.90 1.03
N PHE A 13 -37.95 -28.09 1.71
CA PHE A 13 -37.00 -27.01 1.93
C PHE A 13 -36.35 -26.69 0.57
N GLY A 14 -36.88 -25.71 -0.12
CA GLY A 14 -36.17 -25.06 -1.21
C GLY A 14 -34.94 -24.42 -0.65
N THR A 15 -33.78 -25.05 -0.81
CA THR A 15 -32.50 -24.40 -0.64
C THR A 15 -32.39 -23.35 -1.72
N GLN A 16 -32.83 -22.14 -1.43
CA GLN A 16 -32.36 -20.96 -2.19
C GLN A 16 -30.88 -20.87 -1.93
N SER A 17 -30.12 -21.45 -2.83
CA SER A 17 -28.69 -21.10 -2.97
C SER A 17 -28.67 -19.63 -3.35
N PHE A 18 -28.49 -18.76 -2.36
CA PHE A 18 -27.98 -17.41 -2.61
C PHE A 18 -26.61 -17.60 -3.23
N THR A 19 -26.54 -17.67 -4.54
CA THR A 19 -25.32 -17.33 -5.24
C THR A 19 -25.07 -15.87 -4.88
N GLN A 20 -24.22 -15.67 -3.89
CA GLN A 20 -23.62 -14.38 -3.65
C GLN A 20 -22.90 -14.07 -4.95
N ASP A 21 -23.48 -13.19 -5.77
CA ASP A 21 -22.81 -12.63 -6.95
C ASP A 21 -21.52 -12.02 -6.43
N GLN A 22 -20.44 -12.78 -6.48
CA GLN A 22 -19.11 -12.27 -6.17
C GLN A 22 -18.85 -11.20 -7.22
N LYS A 23 -19.00 -9.95 -6.80
CA LYS A 23 -18.63 -8.83 -7.65
C LYS A 23 -17.19 -9.07 -8.08
N PRO A 24 -16.91 -9.09 -9.37
CA PRO A 24 -15.55 -9.34 -9.82
C PRO A 24 -14.60 -8.30 -9.20
N ASN A 25 -13.45 -8.79 -8.78
CA ASN A 25 -12.40 -7.98 -8.17
C ASN A 25 -11.88 -6.91 -9.13
N SER A 26 -11.56 -5.73 -8.62
CA SER A 26 -10.92 -4.68 -9.42
C SER A 26 -10.07 -3.74 -8.55
N LEU A 27 -8.89 -3.42 -9.06
CA LEU A 27 -8.06 -2.32 -8.56
C LEU A 27 -8.27 -1.02 -9.34
N LEU A 28 -9.06 -1.06 -10.42
CA LEU A 28 -9.34 0.10 -11.27
C LEU A 28 -10.82 0.50 -11.16
N TRP A 29 -11.06 1.77 -10.85
CA TRP A 29 -12.39 2.34 -10.61
C TRP A 29 -12.58 3.58 -11.46
N LYS A 30 -13.78 3.81 -11.97
CA LYS A 30 -14.18 5.07 -12.61
C LYS A 30 -14.93 5.94 -11.60
N VAL A 31 -14.67 7.24 -11.66
CA VAL A 31 -15.29 8.27 -10.82
C VAL A 31 -15.95 9.27 -11.74
N TYR A 32 -17.27 9.49 -11.58
CA TYR A 32 -18.06 10.34 -12.47
C TYR A 32 -19.29 10.91 -11.77
N GLY A 33 -20.12 11.66 -12.50
CA GLY A 33 -21.28 12.37 -11.93
C GLY A 33 -20.89 13.68 -11.26
N LYS A 34 -21.79 14.29 -10.51
CA LYS A 34 -21.59 15.60 -9.86
C LYS A 34 -20.92 16.60 -10.84
N ASP A 35 -20.11 17.49 -10.33
CA ASP A 35 -19.48 18.57 -11.10
C ASP A 35 -18.12 18.17 -11.71
N VAL A 36 -17.95 16.91 -12.15
CA VAL A 36 -16.72 16.49 -12.83
C VAL A 36 -16.72 16.90 -14.31
N LYS A 37 -15.55 17.31 -14.81
CA LYS A 37 -15.38 17.63 -16.23
C LYS A 37 -15.63 16.42 -17.12
N ASP A 38 -15.09 15.25 -16.72
CA ASP A 38 -15.21 13.97 -17.43
C ASP A 38 -14.90 12.82 -16.43
N THR A 39 -15.20 11.59 -16.83
CA THR A 39 -14.91 10.41 -16.04
C THR A 39 -13.43 10.30 -15.68
N SER A 40 -13.11 10.41 -14.41
CA SER A 40 -11.77 10.17 -13.87
C SER A 40 -11.60 8.72 -13.46
N TYR A 41 -10.36 8.28 -13.29
CA TYR A 41 -10.03 6.89 -12.93
C TYR A 41 -9.18 6.84 -11.68
N LEU A 42 -9.53 5.94 -10.75
CA LEU A 42 -8.78 5.66 -9.53
C LEU A 42 -8.20 4.25 -9.64
N PHE A 43 -6.90 4.13 -9.45
CA PHE A 43 -6.18 2.87 -9.55
C PHE A 43 -5.34 2.60 -8.31
N GLY A 44 -5.57 1.44 -7.69
CA GLY A 44 -4.78 0.94 -6.58
C GLY A 44 -3.44 0.38 -7.04
N THR A 45 -2.36 0.97 -6.56
CA THR A 45 -1.00 0.54 -6.86
C THR A 45 -0.42 -0.33 -5.75
N ILE A 46 0.66 -1.01 -6.06
CA ILE A 46 1.62 -1.53 -5.10
C ILE A 46 2.97 -0.85 -5.38
N HIS A 47 3.55 -0.22 -4.35
CA HIS A 47 4.74 0.64 -4.53
C HIS A 47 5.94 -0.11 -5.07
N VAL A 48 6.10 -1.36 -4.64
CA VAL A 48 7.17 -2.26 -5.07
C VAL A 48 6.56 -3.63 -5.35
N ILE A 49 6.87 -4.20 -6.52
CA ILE A 49 6.48 -5.55 -6.89
C ILE A 49 7.65 -6.22 -7.62
N ASP A 50 7.83 -7.51 -7.43
CA ASP A 50 8.83 -8.26 -8.20
C ASP A 50 8.49 -8.22 -9.71
N LYS A 51 9.51 -8.04 -10.53
CA LYS A 51 9.35 -7.77 -11.97
C LYS A 51 8.53 -8.84 -12.70
N LYS A 52 8.58 -10.11 -12.27
CA LYS A 52 7.83 -11.22 -12.89
C LYS A 52 6.32 -11.10 -12.71
N ASN A 53 5.86 -10.47 -11.60
CA ASN A 53 4.46 -10.27 -11.28
C ASN A 53 3.93 -8.89 -11.71
N PHE A 54 4.82 -8.00 -12.21
CA PHE A 54 4.41 -6.70 -12.70
C PHE A 54 3.63 -6.82 -14.01
N VAL A 55 2.33 -6.52 -13.97
CA VAL A 55 1.44 -6.54 -15.14
C VAL A 55 0.64 -5.26 -15.21
N LEU A 56 0.86 -4.46 -16.23
CA LEU A 56 0.01 -3.31 -16.53
C LEU A 56 -1.08 -3.75 -17.54
N LYS A 57 -2.26 -4.09 -17.01
CA LYS A 57 -3.41 -4.59 -17.80
C LYS A 57 -3.87 -3.54 -18.83
N ASP A 58 -4.41 -3.98 -19.95
CA ASP A 58 -4.83 -3.08 -21.04
C ASP A 58 -5.97 -2.13 -20.63
N LYS A 59 -6.88 -2.56 -19.77
CA LYS A 59 -7.90 -1.68 -19.18
C LYS A 59 -7.27 -0.46 -18.49
N VAL A 60 -6.20 -0.67 -17.73
CA VAL A 60 -5.46 0.39 -17.02
C VAL A 60 -4.77 1.33 -18.00
N LYS A 61 -4.10 0.78 -19.04
CA LYS A 61 -3.45 1.57 -20.09
C LYS A 61 -4.46 2.45 -20.86
N ARG A 62 -5.65 1.89 -21.19
CA ARG A 62 -6.71 2.64 -21.88
C ARG A 62 -7.22 3.80 -21.02
N CYS A 63 -7.51 3.57 -19.75
CA CYS A 63 -7.97 4.61 -18.82
C CYS A 63 -6.89 5.67 -18.60
N PHE A 64 -5.64 5.25 -18.39
CA PHE A 64 -4.50 6.17 -18.30
C PHE A 64 -4.35 7.05 -19.57
N LYS A 65 -4.47 6.46 -20.75
CA LYS A 65 -4.35 7.22 -22.02
C LYS A 65 -5.41 8.30 -22.16
N LYS A 66 -6.64 8.04 -21.74
CA LYS A 66 -7.77 8.98 -21.81
C LYS A 66 -7.57 10.19 -20.88
N SER A 67 -6.94 10.01 -19.74
CA SER A 67 -6.81 11.04 -18.71
C SER A 67 -5.89 12.19 -19.15
N GLU A 68 -6.15 13.40 -18.68
CA GLU A 68 -5.37 14.61 -18.93
C GLU A 68 -4.22 14.78 -17.94
N ALA A 69 -4.44 14.35 -16.69
CA ALA A 69 -3.46 14.45 -15.60
C ALA A 69 -3.24 13.11 -14.90
N LEU A 70 -2.02 12.90 -14.43
CA LEU A 70 -1.65 11.85 -13.46
C LEU A 70 -1.62 12.47 -12.08
N VAL A 71 -2.33 11.83 -11.13
CA VAL A 71 -2.27 12.15 -9.70
C VAL A 71 -1.57 11.01 -8.98
N THR A 72 -0.57 11.31 -8.16
CA THR A 72 0.12 10.36 -7.29
C THR A 72 0.08 10.86 -5.85
N GLU A 73 0.41 9.99 -4.88
CA GLU A 73 0.48 10.39 -3.47
C GLU A 73 1.50 11.51 -3.29
N VAL A 74 2.72 11.31 -3.74
CA VAL A 74 3.80 12.31 -3.74
C VAL A 74 4.35 12.50 -5.16
N SER A 75 4.96 13.65 -5.41
CA SER A 75 5.67 13.88 -6.66
C SER A 75 6.89 12.97 -6.75
N LEU A 76 6.98 12.20 -7.84
CA LEU A 76 8.19 11.41 -8.16
C LEU A 76 9.17 12.17 -9.07
N ASP A 77 8.75 13.33 -9.59
CA ASP A 77 9.58 14.23 -10.38
C ASP A 77 10.16 15.30 -9.45
N ILE A 78 11.03 14.84 -8.55
CA ILE A 78 11.54 15.64 -7.45
C ILE A 78 12.90 16.26 -7.77
N PRO A 79 13.12 17.54 -7.42
CA PRO A 79 14.43 18.18 -7.52
C PRO A 79 15.48 17.46 -6.68
N ASP A 80 16.75 17.60 -7.04
CA ASP A 80 17.86 16.99 -6.28
C ASP A 80 17.97 17.51 -4.84
N SER A 81 17.51 18.73 -4.58
CA SER A 81 17.38 19.27 -3.21
C SER A 81 16.41 18.43 -2.36
N SER A 82 15.24 18.09 -2.90
CA SER A 82 14.25 17.26 -2.20
C SER A 82 14.72 15.82 -2.05
N LYS A 83 15.46 15.26 -3.01
CA LYS A 83 16.10 13.93 -2.85
C LYS A 83 17.09 13.92 -1.70
N ARG A 84 17.89 14.99 -1.53
CA ARG A 84 18.80 15.13 -0.39
C ARG A 84 18.05 15.26 0.92
N SER A 85 16.98 16.04 0.95
CA SER A 85 16.10 16.17 2.12
C SER A 85 15.51 14.82 2.52
N MET A 86 14.94 14.05 1.56
CA MET A 86 14.48 12.68 1.80
C MET A 86 15.55 11.79 2.41
N ALA A 87 16.74 11.76 1.81
CA ALA A 87 17.84 10.94 2.30
C ALA A 87 18.20 11.31 3.75
N THR A 88 18.23 12.61 4.07
CA THR A 88 18.50 13.10 5.43
C THR A 88 17.37 12.68 6.40
N MET A 89 16.11 12.76 5.99
CA MET A 89 14.97 12.39 6.83
C MET A 89 14.86 10.86 7.04
N ALA A 90 15.37 10.07 6.09
CA ALA A 90 15.43 8.62 6.20
C ALA A 90 16.57 8.12 7.10
N MET A 91 17.55 8.96 7.43
CA MET A 91 18.70 8.60 8.25
C MET A 91 18.52 9.04 9.71
N TYR A 92 19.27 8.41 10.60
CA TYR A 92 19.38 8.88 11.99
C TYR A 92 20.04 10.27 12.04
N PRO A 93 19.59 11.13 12.96
CA PRO A 93 20.29 12.41 13.20
C PRO A 93 21.67 12.16 13.83
N GLN A 94 22.54 13.16 13.76
CA GLN A 94 23.85 13.17 14.43
C GLN A 94 24.78 12.01 14.02
N ARG A 95 24.60 11.46 12.81
CA ARG A 95 25.39 10.32 12.31
C ARG A 95 25.30 9.04 13.16
N LYS A 96 24.23 8.90 13.95
CA LYS A 96 23.95 7.65 14.66
C LYS A 96 23.68 6.51 13.69
N THR A 97 23.79 5.30 14.19
CA THR A 97 23.55 4.06 13.45
C THR A 97 22.72 3.09 14.30
N VAL A 98 22.29 2.01 13.71
CA VAL A 98 21.62 0.91 14.41
C VAL A 98 22.40 0.47 15.68
N LYS A 99 23.74 0.51 15.62
CA LYS A 99 24.61 0.14 16.73
C LYS A 99 24.43 1.02 17.97
N ASP A 100 24.00 2.27 17.81
CA ASP A 100 23.80 3.20 18.92
C ASP A 100 22.50 2.92 19.72
N TYR A 101 21.63 2.03 19.21
CA TYR A 101 20.31 1.76 19.75
C TYR A 101 20.10 0.29 20.15
N LEU A 102 20.94 -0.62 19.69
CA LEU A 102 20.84 -2.05 19.99
C LEU A 102 21.89 -2.48 21.02
N SER A 103 21.59 -3.57 21.71
CA SER A 103 22.61 -4.28 22.49
C SER A 103 23.73 -4.81 21.58
N VAL A 104 24.89 -5.10 22.17
CA VAL A 104 26.02 -5.68 21.40
C VAL A 104 25.60 -7.00 20.72
N GLU A 105 24.82 -7.81 21.40
CA GLU A 105 24.35 -9.10 20.90
C GLU A 105 23.34 -8.93 19.75
N ASP A 106 22.32 -8.08 19.93
CA ASP A 106 21.31 -7.82 18.89
C ASP A 106 21.91 -7.17 17.65
N TYR A 107 22.86 -6.23 17.85
CA TYR A 107 23.57 -5.64 16.74
C TYR A 107 24.40 -6.69 15.96
N ALA A 108 25.16 -7.53 16.67
CA ALA A 108 25.96 -8.58 16.04
C ALA A 108 25.10 -9.54 15.24
N TYR A 109 23.95 -9.96 15.81
CA TYR A 109 22.98 -10.80 15.10
C TYR A 109 22.44 -10.11 13.85
N PHE A 110 21.95 -8.88 13.98
CA PHE A 110 21.32 -8.16 12.85
C PHE A 110 22.33 -7.86 11.73
N HIS A 111 23.55 -7.47 12.10
CA HIS A 111 24.63 -7.27 11.12
C HIS A 111 24.93 -8.57 10.33
N SER A 112 25.09 -9.70 11.04
CA SER A 112 25.27 -11.02 10.42
C SER A 112 24.07 -11.42 9.56
N TYR A 113 22.84 -11.13 9.99
CA TYR A 113 21.65 -11.36 9.19
C TYR A 113 21.71 -10.61 7.85
N LEU A 114 22.09 -9.33 7.84
CA LEU A 114 22.24 -8.55 6.62
C LEU A 114 23.36 -9.07 5.71
N VAL A 115 24.52 -9.40 6.27
CA VAL A 115 25.72 -9.81 5.52
C VAL A 115 25.59 -11.25 5.05
N ASP A 116 25.32 -12.18 6.00
CA ASP A 116 25.44 -13.64 5.74
C ASP A 116 24.13 -14.20 5.19
N SER A 117 22.99 -13.86 5.81
CA SER A 117 21.70 -14.43 5.40
C SER A 117 21.14 -13.76 4.14
N LEU A 118 21.25 -12.43 4.02
CA LEU A 118 20.76 -11.69 2.85
C LEU A 118 21.84 -11.42 1.80
N SER A 119 23.10 -11.78 2.05
CA SER A 119 24.24 -11.59 1.14
C SER A 119 24.41 -10.13 0.69
N ILE A 120 24.10 -9.18 1.56
CA ILE A 120 24.24 -7.76 1.26
C ILE A 120 25.70 -7.37 1.44
N ASN A 121 26.28 -6.69 0.43
CA ASN A 121 27.68 -6.29 0.52
C ASN A 121 27.90 -5.27 1.66
N SER A 122 29.11 -5.30 2.25
CA SER A 122 29.46 -4.52 3.44
C SER A 122 29.33 -3.00 3.26
N LEU A 123 29.48 -2.48 2.04
CA LEU A 123 29.30 -1.03 1.78
C LEU A 123 27.83 -0.64 1.88
N LYS A 124 26.93 -1.44 1.32
CA LYS A 124 25.48 -1.25 1.45
C LYS A 124 25.04 -1.38 2.91
N VAL A 125 25.53 -2.39 3.64
CA VAL A 125 25.20 -2.59 5.06
C VAL A 125 25.53 -1.34 5.88
N LYS A 126 26.71 -0.73 5.69
CA LYS A 126 27.07 0.53 6.36
C LYS A 126 26.09 1.66 6.10
N ILE A 127 25.53 1.74 4.89
CA ILE A 127 24.52 2.75 4.54
C ILE A 127 23.17 2.40 5.20
N TYR A 128 22.78 1.15 5.18
CA TYR A 128 21.51 0.68 5.74
C TYR A 128 21.46 0.85 7.26
N GLU A 129 22.57 0.58 7.94
CA GLU A 129 22.71 0.80 9.38
C GLU A 129 22.57 2.27 9.81
N MET A 130 22.66 3.23 8.88
CA MET A 130 22.39 4.64 9.12
C MET A 130 20.92 5.01 8.95
N MET A 131 20.09 4.10 8.48
CA MET A 131 18.67 4.37 8.18
C MET A 131 17.77 4.11 9.39
N ARG A 132 16.72 4.92 9.49
CA ARG A 132 15.67 4.73 10.49
C ARG A 132 14.92 3.42 10.26
N PRO A 133 14.31 2.83 11.29
CA PRO A 133 13.74 1.48 11.25
C PRO A 133 12.81 1.22 10.07
N PHE A 134 11.85 2.10 9.78
CA PHE A 134 10.91 1.97 8.67
C PHE A 134 11.61 1.80 7.30
N PHE A 135 12.64 2.61 7.05
CA PHE A 135 13.38 2.53 5.78
C PHE A 135 14.30 1.32 5.73
N LEU A 136 14.89 0.97 6.86
CA LEU A 136 15.73 -0.21 6.99
C LEU A 136 14.92 -1.48 6.73
N GLU A 137 13.75 -1.63 7.34
CA GLU A 137 12.82 -2.73 7.10
C GLU A 137 12.41 -2.81 5.62
N SER A 138 11.97 -1.68 5.05
CA SER A 138 11.57 -1.60 3.64
C SER A 138 12.69 -2.06 2.70
N ILE A 139 13.94 -1.66 2.96
CA ILE A 139 15.09 -2.07 2.16
C ILE A 139 15.39 -3.55 2.32
N VAL A 140 15.33 -4.08 3.55
CA VAL A 140 15.54 -5.50 3.82
C VAL A 140 14.54 -6.35 3.03
N VAL A 141 13.28 -5.93 2.96
CA VAL A 141 12.26 -6.57 2.12
C VAL A 141 12.65 -6.49 0.64
N VAL A 142 13.02 -5.31 0.13
CA VAL A 142 13.37 -5.10 -1.28
C VAL A 142 14.59 -5.90 -1.72
N GLU A 143 15.63 -6.02 -0.89
CA GLU A 143 16.83 -6.83 -1.20
C GLU A 143 16.48 -8.31 -1.41
N GLN A 144 15.47 -8.82 -0.71
CA GLN A 144 15.01 -10.21 -0.86
C GLN A 144 14.18 -10.44 -2.14
N LEU A 145 13.57 -9.40 -2.72
CA LEU A 145 12.73 -9.51 -3.91
C LEU A 145 13.52 -9.56 -5.23
N GLY A 146 14.78 -9.13 -5.21
CA GLY A 146 15.62 -9.05 -6.39
C GLY A 146 15.19 -7.92 -7.34
N LYS A 147 14.91 -8.25 -8.62
CA LYS A 147 14.49 -7.22 -9.59
C LYS A 147 13.04 -6.79 -9.34
N THR A 148 12.84 -5.54 -9.02
CA THR A 148 11.54 -4.94 -8.73
C THR A 148 11.11 -3.92 -9.79
N GLU A 149 9.81 -3.62 -9.81
CA GLU A 149 9.16 -2.55 -10.59
C GLU A 149 8.24 -1.75 -9.65
N SER A 150 7.90 -0.51 -10.05
CA SER A 150 6.91 0.34 -9.38
C SER A 150 5.89 0.84 -10.40
N TYR A 151 4.61 0.73 -10.04
CA TYR A 151 3.52 1.23 -10.87
C TYR A 151 3.57 2.75 -11.01
N GLU A 152 3.84 3.47 -9.92
CA GLU A 152 3.93 4.93 -9.92
C GLU A 152 5.06 5.41 -10.83
N GLN A 153 6.25 4.82 -10.71
CA GLN A 153 7.37 5.16 -11.61
C GLN A 153 7.04 4.85 -13.08
N ARG A 154 6.31 3.76 -13.33
CA ARG A 154 5.86 3.41 -14.68
C ARG A 154 4.88 4.45 -15.22
N PHE A 155 3.89 4.88 -14.43
CA PHE A 155 2.96 5.93 -14.83
C PHE A 155 3.65 7.27 -15.06
N VAL A 156 4.58 7.67 -14.20
CA VAL A 156 5.36 8.91 -14.41
C VAL A 156 6.15 8.87 -15.71
N LYS A 157 6.80 7.74 -16.02
CA LYS A 157 7.48 7.56 -17.33
C LYS A 157 6.52 7.64 -18.53
N MET A 158 5.27 7.18 -18.37
CA MET A 158 4.24 7.24 -19.40
C MET A 158 3.58 8.63 -19.49
N ALA A 159 3.58 9.42 -18.43
CA ALA A 159 2.92 10.73 -18.32
C ALA A 159 3.71 11.90 -18.92
N LYS A 160 4.53 11.67 -19.96
CA LYS A 160 5.43 12.69 -20.55
C LYS A 160 4.74 14.00 -20.95
N LYS A 161 3.47 13.91 -21.39
CA LYS A 161 2.67 15.05 -21.88
C LYS A 161 1.47 15.37 -21.00
N LYS A 162 1.35 14.72 -19.84
CA LYS A 162 0.26 14.92 -18.90
C LYS A 162 0.72 15.81 -17.76
N ASP A 163 -0.22 16.56 -17.19
CA ASP A 163 0.00 17.23 -15.92
C ASP A 163 0.28 16.16 -14.85
N LYS A 164 1.21 16.47 -13.95
CA LYS A 164 1.55 15.62 -12.82
C LYS A 164 1.19 16.37 -11.54
N LEU A 165 0.30 15.80 -10.78
CA LEU A 165 -0.22 16.35 -9.53
C LEU A 165 0.12 15.41 -8.39
N ALA A 166 0.36 15.96 -7.21
CA ALA A 166 0.65 15.21 -6.00
C ALA A 166 -0.34 15.60 -4.89
N LEU A 167 -0.82 14.61 -4.15
CA LEU A 167 -1.77 14.79 -3.05
C LEU A 167 -1.09 15.31 -1.79
N GLU A 168 0.19 14.99 -1.63
CA GLU A 168 1.01 15.32 -0.47
C GLU A 168 2.41 15.76 -0.88
N THR A 169 3.07 16.45 0.02
CA THR A 169 4.52 16.67 -0.09
C THR A 169 5.28 15.47 0.44
N ILE A 170 6.55 15.36 0.03
CA ILE A 170 7.44 14.33 0.56
C ILE A 170 7.65 14.50 2.05
N GLU A 171 7.78 15.74 2.51
CA GLU A 171 7.98 16.10 3.90
C GLU A 171 6.79 15.64 4.77
N GLU A 172 5.54 15.83 4.30
CA GLU A 172 4.33 15.35 4.97
C GLU A 172 4.35 13.82 5.10
N GLN A 173 4.64 13.10 4.01
CA GLN A 173 4.68 11.64 4.03
C GLN A 173 5.83 11.11 4.90
N MET A 174 7.02 11.71 4.82
CA MET A 174 8.17 11.35 5.65
C MET A 174 7.91 11.59 7.14
N ALA A 175 7.17 12.65 7.50
CA ALA A 175 6.77 12.91 8.88
C ALA A 175 5.87 11.80 9.43
N ILE A 176 4.95 11.27 8.61
CA ILE A 176 4.06 10.17 8.99
C ILE A 176 4.87 8.88 9.23
N VAL A 177 5.69 8.46 8.26
CA VAL A 177 6.42 7.18 8.34
C VAL A 177 7.55 7.20 9.38
N ASN A 178 8.10 8.37 9.69
CA ASN A 178 9.06 8.51 10.78
C ASN A 178 8.40 8.44 12.16
N GLY A 179 7.08 8.71 12.25
CA GLY A 179 6.28 8.57 13.45
C GLY A 179 6.83 9.25 14.69
N ASN A 180 6.14 9.08 15.80
CA ASN A 180 6.62 9.44 17.15
C ASN A 180 7.12 8.20 17.91
N GLY A 181 7.33 7.07 17.22
CA GLY A 181 7.71 5.81 17.85
C GLY A 181 9.12 5.83 18.42
N ASN A 182 9.31 5.03 19.47
CA ASN A 182 10.62 4.82 20.06
C ASN A 182 11.51 4.02 19.08
N ILE A 183 12.54 4.66 18.56
CA ILE A 183 13.50 4.06 17.60
C ILE A 183 14.11 2.76 18.14
N GLU A 184 14.45 2.73 19.43
CA GLU A 184 15.04 1.54 20.07
C GLU A 184 14.04 0.36 20.09
N GLN A 185 12.77 0.63 20.40
CA GLN A 185 11.72 -0.39 20.37
C GLN A 185 11.47 -0.90 18.94
N GLN A 186 11.39 0.00 17.96
CA GLN A 186 11.25 -0.38 16.56
C GLN A 186 12.41 -1.26 16.07
N LEU A 187 13.64 -0.93 16.44
CA LEU A 187 14.80 -1.75 16.08
C LEU A 187 14.81 -3.10 16.78
N LYS A 188 14.44 -3.14 18.06
CA LYS A 188 14.31 -4.42 18.80
C LYS A 188 13.26 -5.31 18.16
N GLN A 189 12.13 -4.73 17.72
CA GLN A 189 11.11 -5.48 17.01
C GLN A 189 11.65 -6.00 15.67
N LEU A 190 12.32 -5.16 14.88
CA LEU A 190 12.93 -5.55 13.61
C LEU A 190 13.93 -6.73 13.78
N VAL A 191 14.73 -6.70 14.84
CA VAL A 191 15.65 -7.80 15.18
C VAL A 191 14.88 -9.06 15.59
N ALA A 192 13.83 -8.94 16.40
CA ALA A 192 12.98 -10.05 16.78
C ALA A 192 12.30 -10.69 15.57
N ASP A 193 11.83 -9.88 14.63
CA ASP A 193 11.24 -10.34 13.36
C ASP A 193 12.26 -11.04 12.46
N ALA A 194 13.50 -10.56 12.45
CA ALA A 194 14.60 -11.26 11.77
C ALA A 194 14.89 -12.62 12.43
N LYS A 195 14.94 -12.68 13.76
CA LYS A 195 15.17 -13.93 14.54
C LYS A 195 14.05 -14.95 14.35
N SER A 196 12.80 -14.50 14.30
CA SER A 196 11.62 -15.37 14.12
C SER A 196 11.33 -15.74 12.67
N GLY A 197 12.05 -15.16 11.71
CA GLY A 197 11.80 -15.35 10.28
C GLY A 197 10.60 -14.55 9.73
N LYS A 198 9.97 -13.69 10.52
CA LYS A 198 8.89 -12.80 10.06
C LYS A 198 9.38 -11.78 9.02
N LEU A 199 10.66 -11.37 9.06
CA LEU A 199 11.28 -10.56 8.01
C LEU A 199 11.53 -11.32 6.70
N ASN A 200 11.04 -12.53 6.57
CA ASN A 200 11.12 -13.27 5.32
C ASN A 200 10.05 -12.75 4.33
N ALA A 201 10.42 -11.76 3.55
CA ALA A 201 9.58 -11.15 2.51
C ALA A 201 8.96 -12.18 1.54
N ASN A 202 9.53 -13.37 1.44
CA ASN A 202 9.09 -14.37 0.48
C ASN A 202 7.70 -14.95 0.77
N LYS A 203 7.26 -15.04 2.01
CA LYS A 203 5.94 -15.63 2.34
C LYS A 203 4.86 -14.55 2.38
N GLU A 204 5.05 -13.53 3.19
CA GLU A 204 4.05 -12.49 3.45
C GLU A 204 3.87 -11.57 2.23
N PHE A 205 4.97 -11.13 1.64
CA PHE A 205 4.91 -10.33 0.43
C PHE A 205 4.28 -11.09 -0.76
N ARG A 206 4.55 -12.38 -0.92
CA ARG A 206 3.89 -13.20 -1.96
C ARG A 206 2.39 -13.32 -1.74
N THR A 207 1.93 -13.43 -0.51
CA THR A 207 0.51 -13.45 -0.18
C THR A 207 -0.15 -12.14 -0.60
N MET A 208 0.43 -11.01 -0.23
CA MET A 208 -0.03 -9.68 -0.64
C MET A 208 0.00 -9.50 -2.16
N VAL A 209 1.09 -9.90 -2.83
CA VAL A 209 1.21 -9.83 -4.29
C VAL A 209 0.17 -10.71 -4.99
N ASN A 210 -0.14 -11.90 -4.46
CA ASN A 210 -1.18 -12.75 -5.04
C ASN A 210 -2.57 -12.09 -4.95
N MET A 211 -2.94 -11.51 -3.81
CA MET A 211 -4.18 -10.74 -3.67
C MET A 211 -4.21 -9.57 -4.65
N TYR A 212 -3.11 -8.84 -4.78
CA TYR A 212 -2.97 -7.73 -5.71
C TYR A 212 -3.11 -8.17 -7.19
N CYS A 213 -2.45 -9.23 -7.60
CA CYS A 213 -2.53 -9.77 -8.98
C CYS A 213 -3.93 -10.29 -9.32
N ASN A 214 -4.65 -10.82 -8.35
CA ASN A 214 -6.05 -11.22 -8.46
C ASN A 214 -7.02 -10.03 -8.38
N GLU A 215 -6.52 -8.81 -8.19
CA GLU A 215 -7.30 -7.58 -7.96
C GLU A 215 -8.29 -7.70 -6.79
N ASP A 216 -8.00 -8.57 -5.81
CA ASP A 216 -8.82 -8.79 -4.62
C ASP A 216 -8.58 -7.67 -3.61
N LEU A 217 -9.28 -6.56 -3.83
CA LEU A 217 -9.09 -5.34 -3.07
C LEU A 217 -9.50 -5.51 -1.59
N ASP A 218 -10.57 -6.24 -1.33
CA ASP A 218 -11.09 -6.42 0.04
C ASP A 218 -10.17 -7.32 0.87
N ALA A 219 -9.70 -8.44 0.28
CA ALA A 219 -8.71 -9.29 0.94
C ALA A 219 -7.39 -8.56 1.17
N LEU A 220 -6.92 -7.79 0.18
CA LEU A 220 -5.70 -7.00 0.29
C LEU A 220 -5.80 -5.93 1.39
N TYR A 221 -6.92 -5.20 1.44
CA TYR A 221 -7.17 -4.20 2.48
C TYR A 221 -7.19 -4.83 3.87
N THR A 222 -7.94 -5.92 4.04
CA THR A 222 -8.03 -6.66 5.30
C THR A 222 -6.64 -7.15 5.75
N TYR A 223 -5.86 -7.70 4.82
CA TYR A 223 -4.50 -8.16 5.11
C TYR A 223 -3.61 -7.01 5.62
N ILE A 224 -3.61 -5.88 4.92
CA ILE A 224 -2.79 -4.70 5.28
C ILE A 224 -3.23 -4.11 6.63
N THR A 225 -4.54 -3.98 6.86
CA THR A 225 -5.05 -3.34 8.08
C THR A 225 -4.93 -4.23 9.32
N ASN A 226 -5.06 -5.54 9.18
CA ASN A 226 -4.83 -6.46 10.30
C ASN A 226 -3.40 -6.36 10.83
N GLU A 227 -2.41 -6.26 9.95
CA GLU A 227 -1.02 -6.05 10.35
C GLU A 227 -0.82 -4.71 11.09
N MET A 228 -1.51 -3.65 10.66
CA MET A 228 -1.43 -2.32 11.30
C MET A 228 -2.16 -2.27 12.65
N GLU A 229 -3.18 -3.07 12.84
CA GLU A 229 -4.02 -3.11 14.05
C GLU A 229 -3.56 -4.18 15.06
N ASP A 230 -2.58 -5.00 14.71
CA ASP A 230 -1.99 -5.99 15.62
C ASP A 230 -1.40 -5.27 16.86
N PRO A 231 -1.81 -5.64 18.09
CA PRO A 231 -1.31 -5.01 19.31
C PRO A 231 0.21 -5.05 19.43
N SER A 232 0.87 -6.08 18.91
CA SER A 232 2.33 -6.18 18.91
C SER A 232 3.02 -5.11 18.05
N ASN A 233 2.32 -4.54 17.08
CA ASN A 233 2.81 -3.50 16.18
C ASN A 233 2.42 -2.09 16.62
N GLN A 234 1.44 -1.92 17.53
CA GLN A 234 0.90 -0.60 17.93
C GLN A 234 1.92 0.31 18.62
N GLU A 235 2.85 -0.26 19.40
CA GLU A 235 3.87 0.54 20.10
C GLU A 235 5.03 0.95 19.19
N THR A 236 5.23 0.26 18.09
CA THR A 236 6.40 0.41 17.22
C THR A 236 6.04 0.93 15.84
N GLY A 237 4.81 0.70 15.38
CA GLY A 237 4.35 1.00 14.04
C GLY A 237 3.68 2.38 13.90
N VAL A 238 3.40 2.73 12.65
CA VAL A 238 2.57 3.87 12.32
C VAL A 238 1.12 3.39 12.26
N SER A 239 0.20 4.10 12.94
CA SER A 239 -1.20 3.68 13.00
C SER A 239 -1.90 3.73 11.63
N LYS A 240 -2.91 2.87 11.44
CA LYS A 240 -3.80 2.88 10.27
C LYS A 240 -4.40 4.27 10.04
N ALA A 241 -4.82 4.94 11.12
CA ALA A 241 -5.36 6.29 11.03
C ALA A 241 -4.36 7.27 10.40
N ALA A 242 -3.08 7.22 10.77
CA ALA A 242 -2.05 8.09 10.22
C ALA A 242 -1.65 7.71 8.81
N LEU A 243 -1.50 6.41 8.51
CA LEU A 243 -1.06 5.93 7.19
C LEU A 243 -2.14 6.00 6.12
N LEU A 244 -3.41 5.79 6.49
CA LEU A 244 -4.51 5.68 5.53
C LEU A 244 -5.61 6.72 5.78
N ASP A 245 -6.30 6.66 6.90
CA ASP A 245 -7.61 7.31 7.09
C ASP A 245 -7.55 8.84 7.02
N ASN A 246 -6.63 9.46 7.77
CA ASN A 246 -6.47 10.92 7.80
C ASN A 246 -5.98 11.46 6.45
N ARG A 247 -5.13 10.71 5.77
CA ARG A 247 -4.64 11.06 4.43
C ARG A 247 -5.77 11.00 3.41
N ASN A 248 -6.54 9.92 3.41
CA ASN A 248 -7.70 9.77 2.53
C ASN A 248 -8.68 10.92 2.67
N GLN A 249 -9.03 11.30 3.90
CA GLN A 249 -9.92 12.45 4.16
C GLN A 249 -9.35 13.75 3.60
N LYS A 250 -8.06 14.02 3.80
CA LYS A 250 -7.36 15.20 3.31
C LYS A 250 -7.32 15.28 1.78
N TRP A 251 -7.30 14.14 1.10
CA TRP A 251 -7.21 14.08 -0.36
C TRP A 251 -8.53 14.42 -1.07
N ILE A 252 -9.69 14.13 -0.47
CA ILE A 252 -10.99 14.29 -1.12
C ILE A 252 -11.26 15.71 -1.64
N PRO A 253 -11.06 16.80 -0.84
CA PRO A 253 -11.25 18.15 -1.34
C PRO A 253 -10.34 18.51 -2.53
N GLN A 254 -9.10 18.04 -2.53
CA GLN A 254 -8.15 18.27 -3.61
C GLN A 254 -8.58 17.52 -4.88
N LEU A 255 -8.94 16.24 -4.76
CA LEU A 255 -9.44 15.43 -5.87
C LEU A 255 -10.70 16.06 -6.48
N SER A 256 -11.65 16.50 -5.65
CA SER A 256 -12.87 17.18 -6.09
C SER A 256 -12.55 18.43 -6.92
N LYS A 257 -11.66 19.28 -6.41
CA LYS A 257 -11.20 20.49 -7.11
C LYS A 257 -10.57 20.17 -8.46
N TRP A 258 -9.73 19.15 -8.55
CA TRP A 258 -9.07 18.82 -9.81
C TRP A 258 -10.00 18.12 -10.81
N MET A 259 -10.89 17.23 -10.35
CA MET A 259 -11.87 16.56 -11.20
C MET A 259 -12.89 17.51 -11.84
N SER A 260 -13.17 18.66 -11.22
CA SER A 260 -14.06 19.66 -11.84
C SER A 260 -13.46 20.32 -13.09
N SER A 261 -12.15 20.28 -13.25
CA SER A 261 -11.44 20.94 -14.36
C SER A 261 -10.69 20.00 -15.30
N LYS A 262 -10.37 18.78 -14.87
CA LYS A 262 -9.55 17.82 -15.63
C LYS A 262 -10.01 16.39 -15.45
N GLN A 263 -9.84 15.58 -16.47
CA GLN A 263 -9.97 14.12 -16.37
C GLN A 263 -8.70 13.55 -15.75
N LEU A 264 -8.81 12.92 -14.56
CA LEU A 264 -7.67 12.43 -13.80
C LEU A 264 -7.46 10.91 -13.97
N PHE A 265 -6.20 10.50 -13.89
CA PHE A 265 -5.81 9.16 -13.52
C PHE A 265 -5.12 9.22 -12.14
N ILE A 266 -5.80 8.73 -11.12
CA ILE A 266 -5.38 8.82 -9.71
C ILE A 266 -4.75 7.48 -9.36
N ALA A 267 -3.44 7.46 -9.11
CA ALA A 267 -2.65 6.28 -8.79
C ALA A 267 -2.14 6.40 -7.34
N VAL A 268 -2.77 5.67 -6.43
CA VAL A 268 -2.45 5.63 -4.99
C VAL A 268 -2.35 4.18 -4.52
N GLY A 269 -1.65 3.93 -3.42
CA GLY A 269 -1.53 2.59 -2.86
C GLY A 269 -2.87 1.91 -2.66
N ALA A 270 -2.98 0.63 -3.00
CA ALA A 270 -4.26 -0.10 -2.96
C ALA A 270 -4.89 -0.10 -1.56
N GLY A 271 -4.08 -0.03 -0.49
CA GLY A 271 -4.58 0.10 0.88
C GLY A 271 -5.42 1.35 1.14
N HIS A 272 -5.30 2.40 0.30
CA HIS A 272 -6.09 3.61 0.40
C HIS A 272 -7.50 3.49 -0.19
N LEU A 273 -7.80 2.45 -1.00
CA LEU A 273 -9.02 2.38 -1.77
C LEU A 273 -10.23 1.92 -0.97
N ALA A 274 -10.10 0.80 -0.26
CA ALA A 274 -11.20 0.10 0.42
C ALA A 274 -11.40 0.57 1.87
N GLY A 275 -12.42 0.01 2.52
CA GLY A 275 -12.78 0.32 3.90
C GLY A 275 -13.68 1.55 4.04
N GLU A 276 -14.14 1.80 5.28
CA GLU A 276 -15.04 2.90 5.60
C GLU A 276 -14.40 4.26 5.29
N MET A 277 -13.13 4.42 5.61
CA MET A 277 -12.32 5.62 5.34
C MET A 277 -11.53 5.51 4.04
N GLY A 278 -11.84 4.54 3.18
CA GLY A 278 -11.20 4.39 1.89
C GLY A 278 -11.67 5.44 0.87
N VAL A 279 -10.77 5.79 -0.06
CA VAL A 279 -11.03 6.84 -1.08
C VAL A 279 -12.29 6.53 -1.90
N ILE A 280 -12.58 5.26 -2.20
CA ILE A 280 -13.81 4.86 -2.91
C ILE A 280 -15.04 5.29 -2.12
N ASN A 281 -15.09 4.96 -0.83
CA ASN A 281 -16.24 5.27 0.01
C ASN A 281 -16.36 6.78 0.28
N LEU A 282 -15.26 7.44 0.56
CA LEU A 282 -15.24 8.90 0.78
C LEU A 282 -15.68 9.68 -0.45
N LEU A 283 -15.29 9.26 -1.66
CA LEU A 283 -15.79 9.87 -2.90
C LEU A 283 -17.29 9.64 -3.08
N LYS A 284 -17.82 8.46 -2.75
CA LYS A 284 -19.27 8.21 -2.75
C LYS A 284 -20.01 9.10 -1.76
N GLN A 285 -19.49 9.25 -0.55
CA GLN A 285 -20.05 10.16 0.47
C GLN A 285 -20.00 11.63 0.01
N ALA A 286 -18.98 12.01 -0.75
CA ALA A 286 -18.88 13.33 -1.37
C ALA A 286 -19.84 13.53 -2.58
N GLY A 287 -20.64 12.52 -2.94
CA GLY A 287 -21.67 12.57 -3.98
C GLY A 287 -21.24 12.15 -5.38
N TYR A 288 -20.07 11.53 -5.53
CA TYR A 288 -19.64 10.95 -6.80
C TYR A 288 -20.18 9.54 -7.01
N GLN A 289 -20.33 9.14 -8.27
CA GLN A 289 -20.53 7.74 -8.66
C GLN A 289 -19.15 7.10 -8.79
N VAL A 290 -18.95 5.97 -8.09
CA VAL A 290 -17.67 5.25 -8.11
C VAL A 290 -17.96 3.77 -8.38
N GLU A 291 -17.51 3.29 -9.54
CA GLU A 291 -17.77 1.92 -10.01
C GLU A 291 -16.50 1.24 -10.50
N PRO A 292 -16.38 -0.08 -10.30
CA PRO A 292 -15.22 -0.83 -10.77
C PRO A 292 -15.16 -0.91 -12.30
N VAL A 293 -13.95 -0.99 -12.86
CA VAL A 293 -13.69 -1.22 -14.28
C VAL A 293 -13.15 -2.62 -14.46
N TYR A 294 -13.90 -3.49 -15.14
CA TYR A 294 -13.55 -4.90 -15.31
C TYR A 294 -12.82 -5.20 -16.62
N TYR A 295 -13.10 -4.45 -17.71
CA TYR A 295 -12.62 -4.72 -19.08
C TYR A 295 -11.95 -3.51 -19.72
#